data_763f6d6b7aae8012fbbad4508cd15361
#
_entry.id   763f6d6b7aae8012fbbad4508cd15361
#
_cell.length_a   1.000
_cell.length_b   1.000
_cell.length_c   1.000
_cell.angle_alpha   90.00
_cell.angle_beta   90.00
_cell.angle_gamma   90.00
#
_symmetry.space_group_name_H-M   'P 1'
#
loop_
_entity.id
_entity.type
_entity.pdbx_description
1 polymer ?
#
loop_
_entity_poly.entity_id
_entity_poly.type
_entity_poly.pdbx_seq_one_letter_code
_entity_poly.pdbx_strand_id
1 'polypeptide(L)'
;MEEKRHYSVIDAYNRKLTLVRNGKTIAETTNALMLKEVGKSVYNPVFYLPKEDIKIDLVQEPQRNSHCPIKGDATYWNIEGSFTENYFAWSYEEALPRAKKIQGYIAFNMADIELISSPIL
;
A
#
# COMPACT_ATOMS: atom_id res chain seq x y z
N MET A 1 -13.79 21.25 -11.51
CA MET A 1 -12.77 20.93 -12.52
C MET A 1 -11.56 20.25 -11.94
N GLU A 2 -11.24 20.55 -10.65
CA GLU A 2 -10.15 19.88 -9.96
C GLU A 2 -10.32 18.37 -9.93
N GLU A 3 -11.55 17.88 -9.68
CA GLU A 3 -11.84 16.46 -9.59
C GLU A 3 -11.58 15.72 -10.88
N LYS A 4 -11.76 16.37 -12.01
CA LYS A 4 -11.52 15.77 -13.33
C LYS A 4 -10.05 15.54 -13.60
N ARG A 5 -9.18 16.28 -12.91
CA ARG A 5 -7.73 16.18 -13.08
C ARG A 5 -7.09 15.29 -12.03
N HIS A 6 -7.86 14.92 -11.00
CA HIS A 6 -7.38 14.04 -9.94
C HIS A 6 -8.08 12.70 -10.09
N TYR A 7 -7.35 11.70 -10.57
CA TYR A 7 -7.92 10.38 -10.80
C TYR A 7 -6.90 9.30 -10.46
N SER A 8 -7.40 8.09 -10.28
CA SER A 8 -6.56 6.93 -10.05
C SER A 8 -7.07 5.74 -10.86
N VAL A 9 -6.15 4.84 -11.17
CA VAL A 9 -6.45 3.57 -11.85
C VAL A 9 -5.83 2.47 -11.03
N ILE A 10 -6.63 1.43 -10.76
CA ILE A 10 -6.18 0.28 -9.98
C ILE A 10 -6.20 -0.94 -10.89
N ASP A 11 -5.03 -1.55 -11.11
CA ASP A 11 -4.87 -2.73 -11.94
C ASP A 11 -4.36 -3.90 -11.13
N ALA A 12 -4.79 -5.11 -11.50
CA ALA A 12 -4.19 -6.32 -10.96
C ALA A 12 -2.75 -6.41 -11.44
N TYR A 13 -1.84 -6.75 -10.53
CA TYR A 13 -0.43 -6.96 -10.88
C TYR A 13 -0.20 -8.46 -11.05
N ASN A 14 -0.12 -8.91 -12.30
CA ASN A 14 -0.12 -10.34 -12.64
C ASN A 14 1.27 -10.95 -12.60
N ARG A 15 2.01 -10.69 -11.55
CA ARG A 15 3.32 -11.28 -11.28
C ARG A 15 3.43 -11.52 -9.79
N LYS A 16 4.40 -12.36 -9.40
CA LYS A 16 4.70 -12.56 -7.98
C LYS A 16 5.50 -11.36 -7.48
N LEU A 17 5.04 -10.77 -6.40
CA LEU A 17 5.68 -9.63 -5.78
C LEU A 17 6.22 -10.06 -4.42
N THR A 18 7.52 -9.83 -4.21
CA THR A 18 8.19 -10.15 -2.94
C THR A 18 8.81 -8.88 -2.39
N LEU A 19 8.56 -8.59 -1.12
CA LEU A 19 9.14 -7.45 -0.44
C LEU A 19 10.13 -7.95 0.60
N VAL A 20 11.34 -7.40 0.56
CA VAL A 20 12.45 -7.82 1.42
C VAL A 20 12.99 -6.60 2.17
N ARG A 21 13.18 -6.75 3.48
CA ARG A 21 13.77 -5.72 4.33
C ARG A 21 14.85 -6.35 5.19
N ASN A 22 16.07 -5.80 5.10
CA ASN A 22 17.22 -6.31 5.86
C ASN A 22 17.44 -7.82 5.64
N GLY A 23 17.30 -8.26 4.38
CA GLY A 23 17.50 -9.66 4.03
C GLY A 23 16.36 -10.60 4.41
N LYS A 24 15.28 -10.06 4.98
CA LYS A 24 14.13 -10.86 5.41
C LYS A 24 12.92 -10.57 4.53
N THR A 25 12.26 -11.62 4.03
CA THR A 25 11.01 -11.47 3.28
C THR A 25 9.91 -11.04 4.24
N ILE A 26 9.32 -9.88 3.99
CA ILE A 26 8.23 -9.35 4.83
C ILE A 26 6.86 -9.54 4.20
N ALA A 27 6.80 -9.77 2.90
CA ALA A 27 5.54 -10.03 2.21
C ALA A 27 5.82 -10.75 0.89
N GLU A 28 4.89 -11.58 0.46
CA GLU A 28 4.98 -12.27 -0.82
C GLU A 28 3.58 -12.57 -1.30
N THR A 29 3.24 -12.12 -2.51
CA THR A 29 1.88 -12.27 -3.03
C THR A 29 1.87 -12.41 -4.54
N THR A 30 0.89 -13.15 -5.04
CA THR A 30 0.54 -13.18 -6.47
C THR A 30 -0.73 -12.39 -6.75
N ASN A 31 -1.25 -11.68 -5.75
CA ASN A 31 -2.51 -10.94 -5.84
C ASN A 31 -2.37 -9.47 -5.49
N ALA A 32 -1.21 -8.87 -5.81
CA ALA A 32 -1.01 -7.46 -5.59
C ALA A 32 -1.86 -6.63 -6.55
N LEU A 33 -2.24 -5.45 -6.10
CA LEU A 33 -2.89 -4.44 -6.94
C LEU A 33 -1.92 -3.27 -7.07
N MET A 34 -1.90 -2.66 -8.25
CA MET A 34 -1.10 -1.48 -8.50
C MET A 34 -2.02 -0.29 -8.71
N LEU A 35 -1.82 0.73 -7.90
CA LEU A 35 -2.57 1.99 -8.01
C LEU A 35 -1.69 3.05 -8.66
N LYS A 36 -2.20 3.63 -9.75
CA LYS A 36 -1.58 4.75 -10.43
C LYS A 36 -2.46 5.96 -10.21
N GLU A 37 -1.85 7.04 -9.75
CA GLU A 37 -2.60 8.24 -9.38
C GLU A 37 -2.00 9.48 -10.03
N VAL A 38 -2.87 10.35 -10.52
CA VAL A 38 -2.52 11.65 -11.08
C VAL A 38 -3.36 12.70 -10.38
N GLY A 39 -2.71 13.68 -9.79
CA GLY A 39 -3.37 14.82 -9.17
C GLY A 39 -2.66 16.09 -9.63
N LYS A 40 -2.09 16.84 -8.70
CA LYS A 40 -1.28 18.01 -9.05
C LYS A 40 0.01 17.61 -9.76
N SER A 41 0.42 16.35 -9.61
CA SER A 41 1.57 15.78 -10.29
C SER A 41 1.28 14.31 -10.59
N VAL A 42 2.20 13.68 -11.30
CA VAL A 42 2.12 12.24 -11.54
C VAL A 42 2.86 11.57 -10.38
N TYR A 43 2.15 10.74 -9.63
CA TYR A 43 2.73 10.03 -8.50
C TYR A 43 3.29 8.68 -8.93
N ASN A 44 4.31 8.20 -8.23
CA ASN A 44 4.84 6.87 -8.47
C ASN A 44 3.76 5.82 -8.18
N PRO A 45 3.70 4.74 -8.97
CA PRO A 45 2.76 3.66 -8.68
C PRO A 45 2.96 3.10 -7.28
N VAL A 46 1.86 2.73 -6.63
CA VAL A 46 1.88 2.13 -5.30
C VAL A 46 1.29 0.74 -5.38
N PHE A 47 1.96 -0.23 -4.77
CA PHE A 47 1.47 -1.59 -4.68
C PHE A 47 0.71 -1.80 -3.38
N TYR A 48 -0.44 -2.45 -3.49
CA TYR A 48 -1.28 -2.83 -2.36
C TYR A 48 -1.35 -4.36 -2.31
N LEU A 49 -1.05 -4.91 -1.15
CA LEU A 49 -0.95 -6.36 -0.95
C LEU A 49 -2.04 -6.84 0.00
N PRO A 50 -2.60 -8.05 -0.24
CA PRO A 50 -3.56 -8.62 0.71
C PRO A 50 -2.91 -8.80 2.08
N LYS A 51 -3.68 -8.55 3.15
CA LYS A 51 -3.16 -8.69 4.51
C LYS A 51 -2.64 -10.09 4.80
N GLU A 52 -3.30 -11.12 4.29
CA GLU A 52 -2.91 -12.51 4.52
C GLU A 52 -1.54 -12.87 3.93
N ASP A 53 -1.02 -12.06 3.01
CA ASP A 53 0.27 -12.30 2.38
C ASP A 53 1.42 -11.53 3.03
N ILE A 54 1.13 -10.81 4.10
CA ILE A 54 2.12 -10.10 4.90
C ILE A 54 2.68 -11.07 5.95
N LYS A 55 4.00 -11.19 6.01
CA LYS A 55 4.68 -12.20 6.84
C LYS A 55 5.22 -11.67 8.16
N ILE A 56 4.93 -10.43 8.49
CA ILE A 56 5.35 -9.80 9.73
C ILE A 56 4.13 -9.23 10.45
N ASP A 57 4.26 -9.06 11.76
CA ASP A 57 3.19 -8.48 12.56
C ASP A 57 3.23 -6.96 12.48
N LEU A 58 2.11 -6.37 12.10
CA LEU A 58 1.94 -4.92 12.03
C LEU A 58 1.07 -4.45 13.18
N VAL A 59 1.48 -3.35 13.80
CA VAL A 59 0.76 -2.71 14.90
C VAL A 59 0.16 -1.41 14.40
N GLN A 60 -1.13 -1.24 14.61
CA GLN A 60 -1.82 -0.02 14.20
C GLN A 60 -1.34 1.17 15.01
N GLU A 61 -1.08 2.28 14.33
CA GLU A 61 -0.75 3.54 14.96
C GLU A 61 -2.04 4.35 15.16
N PRO A 62 -2.56 4.44 16.40
CA PRO A 62 -3.90 5.00 16.61
C PRO A 62 -4.00 6.51 16.46
N GLN A 63 -2.87 7.23 16.54
CA GLN A 63 -2.88 8.69 16.54
C GLN A 63 -2.60 9.31 15.19
N ARG A 64 -2.20 8.52 14.22
CA ARG A 64 -1.91 9.03 12.89
C ARG A 64 -3.05 8.71 11.95
N ASN A 65 -3.56 9.74 11.29
CA ASN A 65 -4.55 9.54 10.25
C ASN A 65 -4.36 10.61 9.19
N SER A 66 -4.89 10.35 8.00
CA SER A 66 -4.93 11.33 6.94
C SER A 66 -6.12 11.00 6.05
N HIS A 67 -6.58 11.99 5.31
CA HIS A 67 -7.72 11.84 4.42
C HIS A 67 -7.31 12.08 2.98
N CYS A 68 -7.70 11.16 2.11
CA CYS A 68 -7.54 11.30 0.68
C CYS A 68 -8.92 11.43 0.04
N PRO A 69 -9.19 12.49 -0.77
CA PRO A 69 -10.51 12.66 -1.38
C PRO A 69 -10.94 11.52 -2.30
N ILE A 70 -9.99 10.73 -2.79
CA ILE A 70 -10.28 9.61 -3.68
C ILE A 70 -10.35 8.29 -2.90
N LYS A 71 -9.45 8.08 -1.93
CA LYS A 71 -9.30 6.78 -1.28
C LYS A 71 -9.98 6.68 0.09
N GLY A 72 -10.12 7.79 0.80
CA GLY A 72 -10.73 7.80 2.12
C GLY A 72 -9.71 8.06 3.22
N ASP A 73 -10.01 7.58 4.42
CA ASP A 73 -9.16 7.78 5.60
C ASP A 73 -8.13 6.66 5.69
N ALA A 74 -6.86 7.03 5.77
CA ALA A 74 -5.77 6.06 5.88
C ALA A 74 -5.59 5.60 7.32
N THR A 75 -5.34 4.31 7.48
CA THR A 75 -4.89 3.71 8.72
C THR A 75 -3.39 3.44 8.57
N TYR A 76 -2.60 3.80 9.57
CA TYR A 76 -1.15 3.64 9.53
C TYR A 76 -0.69 2.52 10.44
N TRP A 77 0.37 1.83 10.02
CA TRP A 77 0.88 0.64 10.69
C TRP A 77 2.38 0.75 10.89
N ASN A 78 2.87 0.17 11.98
CA ASN A 78 4.29 0.05 12.27
C ASN A 78 4.64 -1.40 12.60
N ILE A 79 5.94 -1.70 12.61
CA ILE A 79 6.42 -2.98 13.10
C ILE A 79 6.43 -2.91 14.63
N GLU A 80 5.96 -3.94 15.30
CA GLU A 80 5.96 -4.01 16.75
C GLU A 80 7.38 -3.78 17.29
N GLY A 81 7.48 -2.87 18.26
CA GLY A 81 8.75 -2.54 18.91
C GLY A 81 9.67 -1.64 18.10
N SER A 82 9.23 -1.18 16.92
CA SER A 82 10.06 -0.35 16.06
C SER A 82 9.24 0.79 15.47
N PHE A 83 8.91 1.76 16.33
CA PHE A 83 8.17 2.93 15.87
C PHE A 83 9.16 3.94 15.29
N THR A 84 8.96 4.30 14.04
CA THR A 84 9.75 5.33 13.36
C THR A 84 8.96 6.62 13.32
N GLU A 85 9.63 7.74 13.08
CA GLU A 85 8.95 9.01 12.88
C GLU A 85 7.97 8.94 11.72
N ASN A 86 8.30 8.13 10.72
CA ASN A 86 7.44 7.87 9.58
C ASN A 86 6.80 6.50 9.74
N TYR A 87 5.57 6.40 9.26
CA TYR A 87 4.86 5.14 9.22
C TYR A 87 5.62 4.10 8.40
N PHE A 88 5.40 2.81 8.73
CA PHE A 88 5.98 1.70 8.00
C PHE A 88 5.06 1.26 6.84
N ALA A 89 3.76 1.27 7.09
CA ALA A 89 2.77 0.86 6.11
C ALA A 89 1.46 1.62 6.33
N TRP A 90 0.56 1.53 5.34
CA TRP A 90 -0.77 2.12 5.47
C TRP A 90 -1.80 1.28 4.75
N SER A 91 -3.08 1.51 5.07
CA SER A 91 -4.21 0.87 4.41
C SER A 91 -5.42 1.80 4.44
N TYR A 92 -6.42 1.45 3.66
CA TYR A 92 -7.73 2.11 3.68
C TYR A 92 -8.74 1.05 4.07
N GLU A 93 -9.05 0.97 5.38
CA GLU A 93 -9.93 -0.07 5.91
C GLU A 93 -11.38 0.12 5.47
N GLU A 94 -11.77 1.39 5.23
CA GLU A 94 -13.07 1.74 4.68
C GLU A 94 -12.83 2.69 3.51
N ALA A 95 -12.53 2.12 2.35
CA ALA A 95 -12.19 2.92 1.17
C ALA A 95 -13.43 3.56 0.56
N LEU A 96 -13.23 4.75 -0.02
CA LEU A 96 -14.27 5.39 -0.82
C LEU A 96 -14.55 4.55 -2.08
N PRO A 97 -15.74 4.73 -2.70
CA PRO A 97 -16.15 3.88 -3.83
C PRO A 97 -15.12 3.74 -4.94
N ARG A 98 -14.41 4.81 -5.28
CA ARG A 98 -13.40 4.78 -6.35
C ARG A 98 -12.20 3.89 -6.01
N ALA A 99 -11.97 3.64 -4.73
CA ALA A 99 -10.83 2.86 -4.28
C ALA A 99 -11.23 1.56 -3.59
N LYS A 100 -12.45 1.11 -3.80
CA LYS A 100 -12.96 -0.10 -3.13
C LYS A 100 -12.09 -1.32 -3.36
N LYS A 101 -11.44 -1.42 -4.51
CA LYS A 101 -10.57 -2.57 -4.83
C LYS A 101 -9.40 -2.73 -3.87
N ILE A 102 -8.88 -1.62 -3.32
CA ILE A 102 -7.74 -1.68 -2.38
C ILE A 102 -8.18 -1.72 -0.92
N GLN A 103 -9.49 -1.76 -0.64
CA GLN A 103 -9.97 -1.78 0.73
C GLN A 103 -9.38 -2.97 1.49
N GLY A 104 -8.77 -2.67 2.65
CA GLY A 104 -8.16 -3.69 3.49
C GLY A 104 -6.80 -4.19 3.02
N TYR A 105 -6.31 -3.73 1.86
CA TYR A 105 -4.97 -4.08 1.38
C TYR A 105 -3.93 -3.17 2.03
N ILE A 106 -2.70 -3.67 2.12
CA ILE A 106 -1.59 -2.95 2.78
C ILE A 106 -0.63 -2.42 1.72
N ALA A 107 -0.24 -1.16 1.85
CA ALA A 107 0.86 -0.56 1.10
C ALA A 107 1.98 -0.23 2.07
N PHE A 108 3.22 -0.26 1.59
CA PHE A 108 4.40 -0.05 2.43
C PHE A 108 5.15 1.22 2.03
N ASN A 109 5.75 1.86 3.04
CA ASN A 109 6.76 2.88 2.81
C ASN A 109 8.02 2.17 2.34
N MET A 110 8.40 2.39 1.08
CA MET A 110 9.42 1.58 0.41
C MET A 110 10.86 2.01 0.69
N ALA A 111 11.09 2.95 1.61
CA ALA A 111 12.42 3.54 1.83
C ALA A 111 13.51 2.49 2.09
N ASP A 112 13.22 1.47 2.88
CA ASP A 112 14.19 0.43 3.24
C ASP A 112 13.76 -0.95 2.74
N ILE A 113 12.92 -1.00 1.72
CA ILE A 113 12.36 -2.25 1.21
C ILE A 113 12.81 -2.48 -0.22
N GLU A 114 13.31 -3.69 -0.47
CA GLU A 114 13.62 -4.15 -1.81
C GLU A 114 12.39 -4.83 -2.39
N LEU A 115 12.03 -4.44 -3.61
CA LEU A 115 10.89 -5.01 -4.33
C LEU A 115 11.39 -5.93 -5.42
N ILE A 116 10.94 -7.18 -5.38
CA ILE A 116 11.32 -8.19 -6.37
C ILE A 116 10.06 -8.64 -7.09
N SER A 117 10.09 -8.55 -8.41
CA SER A 117 9.00 -8.99 -9.27
C SER A 117 9.46 -10.20 -10.07
N SER A 118 8.65 -11.26 -10.09
CA SER A 118 8.97 -12.47 -10.83
C SER A 118 7.71 -13.05 -11.47
N PRO A 119 7.88 -13.88 -12.51
CA PRO A 119 6.72 -14.50 -13.17
C PRO A 119 5.97 -15.44 -12.23
N ILE A 120 4.67 -15.55 -12.47
CA ILE A 120 3.85 -16.57 -11.81
C ILE A 120 4.00 -17.83 -12.66
N LEU A 121 4.46 -18.92 -12.06
CA LEU A 121 4.68 -20.19 -12.75
C LEU A 121 3.52 -21.16 -12.53
#